data_34094c98b9dbf8503fb44e4224243aa7
#
_entry.id   34094c98b9dbf8503fb44e4224243aa7
#
_cell.length_a   1.000
_cell.length_b   1.000
_cell.length_c   1.000
_cell.angle_alpha   90.00
_cell.angle_beta   90.00
_cell.angle_gamma   90.00
#
_symmetry.space_group_name_H-M   'P 1'
#
loop_
_entity.id
_entity.type
_entity.pdbx_description
1 polymer ?
#
loop_
_entity_poly.entity_id
_entity_poly.type
_entity_poly.pdbx_seq_one_letter_code
_entity_poly.pdbx_strand_id
1 'polypeptide(L)'
;MSAELAGFAHNFLPGEPEGSGVTLLLLHGTGGNEEDLIPLGQQLLPGAAILSPRGKVSEHGAPRFFRRLAEGVFDHEDLLFRTHELADFIDQAANEYGFDRSKLVTVGYSNGANIAASLMLLHPDLLRAAVLFRAMVPFEPEETPDLSGVPVFLAAGRRDTMIPPDNTERLAAILQEAGADLDLRWKNTGHPLTYEEIEEAREWLSGVAPGLKR
;
A
#
# COMPACT_ATOMS: atom_id res chain seq x y z
N MET A 1 20.73 3.05 -7.09
CA MET A 1 21.42 2.50 -5.89
C MET A 1 20.48 2.70 -4.72
N SER A 2 20.17 1.64 -3.97
CA SER A 2 19.32 1.76 -2.78
C SER A 2 20.03 2.60 -1.70
N ALA A 3 19.25 3.50 -1.07
CA ALA A 3 19.68 4.27 0.09
C ALA A 3 19.22 3.58 1.38
N GLU A 4 19.69 4.06 2.53
CA GLU A 4 19.21 3.62 3.84
C GLU A 4 18.77 4.85 4.65
N LEU A 5 17.53 4.81 5.15
CA LEU A 5 16.95 5.83 6.02
C LEU A 5 16.08 5.16 7.08
N ALA A 6 16.19 5.54 8.33
CA ALA A 6 15.44 4.92 9.45
C ALA A 6 15.58 3.38 9.49
N GLY A 7 16.71 2.84 9.00
CA GLY A 7 16.96 1.40 8.89
C GLY A 7 16.18 0.69 7.76
N PHE A 8 15.52 1.43 6.84
CA PHE A 8 14.95 0.88 5.63
C PHE A 8 15.90 1.05 4.45
N ALA A 9 16.29 -0.07 3.81
CA ALA A 9 16.81 -0.02 2.46
C ALA A 9 15.65 0.42 1.54
N HIS A 10 15.86 1.40 0.68
CA HIS A 10 14.81 1.94 -0.16
C HIS A 10 15.35 2.58 -1.43
N ASN A 11 14.49 2.78 -2.40
CA ASN A 11 14.72 3.64 -3.55
C ASN A 11 13.80 4.85 -3.48
N PHE A 12 14.35 6.02 -3.81
CA PHE A 12 13.59 7.22 -4.12
C PHE A 12 13.88 7.67 -5.55
N LEU A 13 12.84 7.81 -6.35
CA LEU A 13 12.89 8.38 -7.69
C LEU A 13 12.12 9.68 -7.67
N PRO A 14 12.75 10.83 -7.96
CA PRO A 14 12.04 12.10 -8.03
C PRO A 14 11.03 12.10 -9.16
N GLY A 15 9.91 12.78 -8.96
CA GLY A 15 8.90 12.96 -9.99
C GLY A 15 9.35 13.93 -11.09
N GLU A 16 8.65 13.91 -12.20
CA GLU A 16 8.90 14.86 -13.29
C GLU A 16 8.42 16.26 -12.89
N PRO A 17 9.11 17.34 -13.34
CA PRO A 17 8.76 18.73 -12.97
C PRO A 17 7.32 19.13 -13.35
N GLU A 18 6.80 18.58 -14.47
CA GLU A 18 5.45 18.81 -14.95
C GLU A 18 4.49 17.66 -14.58
N GLY A 19 4.93 16.75 -13.70
CA GLY A 19 4.15 15.61 -13.24
C GLY A 19 3.01 15.99 -12.28
N SER A 20 2.30 15.00 -11.80
CA SER A 20 1.15 15.16 -10.89
C SER A 20 1.51 15.81 -9.54
N GLY A 21 2.79 15.83 -9.17
CA GLY A 21 3.29 16.15 -7.84
C GLY A 21 2.94 15.08 -6.78
N VAL A 22 2.36 13.96 -7.21
CA VAL A 22 2.07 12.79 -6.37
C VAL A 22 3.35 12.02 -6.09
N THR A 23 3.48 11.49 -4.88
CA THR A 23 4.48 10.49 -4.53
C THR A 23 3.79 9.14 -4.32
N LEU A 24 4.24 8.11 -5.04
CA LEU A 24 3.78 6.74 -4.86
C LEU A 24 4.67 6.04 -3.82
N LEU A 25 4.06 5.59 -2.72
CA LEU A 25 4.67 4.67 -1.77
C LEU A 25 4.42 3.24 -2.26
N LEU A 26 5.46 2.53 -2.67
CA LEU A 26 5.36 1.18 -3.21
C LEU A 26 5.74 0.14 -2.16
N LEU A 27 4.81 -0.75 -1.82
CA LEU A 27 4.98 -1.76 -0.77
C LEU A 27 4.88 -3.16 -1.38
N HIS A 28 6.03 -3.83 -1.49
CA HIS A 28 6.17 -5.12 -2.17
C HIS A 28 5.50 -6.29 -1.43
N GLY A 29 5.23 -7.38 -2.13
CA GLY A 29 4.77 -8.64 -1.55
C GLY A 29 5.90 -9.42 -0.86
N THR A 30 5.57 -10.55 -0.23
CA THR A 30 6.55 -11.44 0.40
C THR A 30 7.62 -11.88 -0.59
N GLY A 31 8.89 -11.73 -0.20
CA GLY A 31 10.04 -12.11 -1.02
C GLY A 31 10.50 -11.04 -2.00
N GLY A 32 9.73 -9.94 -2.13
CA GLY A 32 10.12 -8.80 -2.94
C GLY A 32 11.14 -7.88 -2.26
N ASN A 33 11.45 -6.80 -2.94
CA ASN A 33 12.42 -5.81 -2.47
C ASN A 33 12.03 -4.40 -2.95
N GLU A 34 12.88 -3.40 -2.70
CA GLU A 34 12.67 -2.00 -3.04
C GLU A 34 12.67 -1.70 -4.56
N GLU A 35 12.94 -2.68 -5.42
CA GLU A 35 12.96 -2.50 -6.88
C GLU A 35 11.72 -3.09 -7.55
N ASP A 36 11.09 -4.09 -6.94
CA ASP A 36 10.11 -4.98 -7.58
C ASP A 36 8.88 -4.25 -8.11
N LEU A 37 8.35 -3.27 -7.37
CA LEU A 37 7.14 -2.55 -7.79
C LEU A 37 7.43 -1.24 -8.54
N ILE A 38 8.70 -0.85 -8.73
CA ILE A 38 9.03 0.39 -9.47
C ILE A 38 8.43 0.39 -10.88
N PRO A 39 8.55 -0.69 -11.69
CA PRO A 39 7.92 -0.72 -13.01
C PRO A 39 6.39 -0.58 -12.95
N LEU A 40 5.75 -1.19 -11.95
CA LEU A 40 4.31 -1.05 -11.72
C LEU A 40 3.93 0.40 -11.36
N GLY A 41 4.66 1.04 -10.45
CA GLY A 41 4.43 2.43 -10.08
C GLY A 41 4.55 3.38 -11.27
N GLN A 42 5.57 3.20 -12.11
CA GLN A 42 5.77 3.97 -13.34
C GLN A 42 4.65 3.75 -14.36
N GLN A 43 4.06 2.55 -14.41
CA GLN A 43 2.93 2.24 -15.29
C GLN A 43 1.61 2.85 -14.74
N LEU A 44 1.39 2.79 -13.42
CA LEU A 44 0.16 3.28 -12.78
C LEU A 44 0.05 4.80 -12.85
N LEU A 45 1.13 5.53 -12.60
CA LEU A 45 1.14 7.00 -12.65
C LEU A 45 2.48 7.51 -13.20
N PRO A 46 2.63 7.58 -14.53
CA PRO A 46 3.83 8.09 -15.16
C PRO A 46 4.20 9.51 -14.65
N GLY A 47 5.47 9.74 -14.41
CA GLY A 47 5.98 11.03 -13.94
C GLY A 47 5.78 11.32 -12.44
N ALA A 48 5.11 10.44 -11.69
CA ALA A 48 5.04 10.56 -10.23
C ALA A 48 6.40 10.26 -9.57
N ALA A 49 6.65 10.88 -8.41
CA ALA A 49 7.74 10.45 -7.55
C ALA A 49 7.47 9.06 -6.99
N ILE A 50 8.52 8.29 -6.72
CA ILE A 50 8.41 6.94 -6.15
C ILE A 50 9.25 6.84 -4.90
N LEU A 51 8.64 6.37 -3.80
CA LEU A 51 9.28 5.94 -2.58
C LEU A 51 9.01 4.44 -2.41
N SER A 52 10.04 3.62 -2.46
CA SER A 52 9.91 2.15 -2.44
C SER A 52 10.84 1.54 -1.38
N PRO A 53 10.36 1.31 -0.14
CA PRO A 53 11.14 0.66 0.90
C PRO A 53 11.12 -0.86 0.78
N ARG A 54 12.21 -1.51 1.27
CA ARG A 54 12.25 -2.96 1.51
C ARG A 54 11.75 -3.28 2.91
N GLY A 55 10.83 -4.24 3.03
CA GLY A 55 10.40 -4.76 4.33
C GLY A 55 11.57 -5.32 5.14
N LYS A 56 11.62 -5.01 6.44
CA LYS A 56 12.76 -5.27 7.33
C LYS A 56 12.75 -6.66 7.97
N VAL A 57 11.64 -7.39 7.84
CA VAL A 57 11.53 -8.76 8.38
C VAL A 57 12.01 -9.76 7.33
N SER A 58 12.79 -10.76 7.77
CA SER A 58 13.22 -11.87 6.91
C SER A 58 12.52 -13.16 7.35
N GLU A 59 11.73 -13.74 6.46
CA GLU A 59 11.12 -15.05 6.63
C GLU A 59 11.85 -16.04 5.71
N HIS A 60 12.75 -16.86 6.28
CA HIS A 60 13.60 -17.80 5.52
C HIS A 60 14.38 -17.14 4.36
N GLY A 61 14.81 -15.90 4.55
CA GLY A 61 15.51 -15.11 3.52
C GLY A 61 14.59 -14.28 2.62
N ALA A 62 13.28 -14.44 2.70
CA ALA A 62 12.30 -13.65 1.97
C ALA A 62 11.95 -12.36 2.74
N PRO A 63 12.19 -11.14 2.21
CA PRO A 63 11.79 -9.91 2.87
C PRO A 63 10.28 -9.79 3.01
N ARG A 64 9.84 -9.23 4.15
CA ARG A 64 8.45 -8.90 4.48
C ARG A 64 8.41 -7.61 5.27
N PHE A 65 7.26 -6.94 5.27
CA PHE A 65 7.08 -5.76 6.11
C PHE A 65 6.82 -6.12 7.58
N PHE A 66 6.18 -7.26 7.84
CA PHE A 66 5.90 -7.73 9.21
C PHE A 66 5.88 -9.26 9.26
N ARG A 67 6.03 -9.82 10.47
CA ARG A 67 6.00 -11.27 10.71
C ARG A 67 4.60 -11.86 10.57
N ARG A 68 4.54 -13.13 10.21
CA ARG A 68 3.34 -13.98 10.34
C ARG A 68 3.69 -15.20 11.19
N LEU A 69 2.69 -15.73 11.90
CA LEU A 69 2.81 -16.95 12.68
C LEU A 69 2.58 -18.20 11.81
N ALA A 70 1.69 -18.06 10.80
CA ALA A 70 1.41 -19.03 9.76
C ALA A 70 0.86 -18.32 8.53
N GLU A 71 0.60 -19.05 7.43
CA GLU A 71 -0.11 -18.51 6.28
C GLU A 71 -1.49 -18.00 6.70
N GLY A 72 -1.80 -16.73 6.38
CA GLY A 72 -3.05 -16.07 6.78
C GLY A 72 -3.14 -15.70 8.26
N VAL A 73 -2.14 -15.98 9.09
CA VAL A 73 -2.14 -15.67 10.53
C VAL A 73 -1.00 -14.70 10.86
N PHE A 74 -1.36 -13.45 11.09
CA PHE A 74 -0.38 -12.38 11.35
C PHE A 74 0.09 -12.36 12.81
N ASP A 75 1.36 -12.00 13.02
CA ASP A 75 1.87 -11.56 14.31
C ASP A 75 1.40 -10.10 14.52
N HIS A 76 0.30 -9.94 15.23
CA HIS A 76 -0.34 -8.63 15.40
C HIS A 76 0.56 -7.62 16.14
N GLU A 77 1.33 -8.06 17.13
CA GLU A 77 2.25 -7.18 17.85
C GLU A 77 3.34 -6.64 16.92
N ASP A 78 3.95 -7.53 16.11
CA ASP A 78 4.94 -7.11 15.12
C ASP A 78 4.32 -6.25 14.01
N LEU A 79 3.10 -6.58 13.56
CA LEU A 79 2.39 -5.78 12.55
C LEU A 79 2.18 -4.33 13.02
N LEU A 80 1.66 -4.14 14.24
CA LEU A 80 1.44 -2.81 14.80
C LEU A 80 2.76 -2.04 14.94
N PHE A 81 3.79 -2.68 15.51
CA PHE A 81 5.13 -2.10 15.65
C PHE A 81 5.71 -1.68 14.28
N ARG A 82 5.64 -2.56 13.28
CA ARG A 82 6.17 -2.29 11.93
C ARG A 82 5.39 -1.22 11.19
N THR A 83 4.09 -1.10 11.46
CA THR A 83 3.25 -0.04 10.88
C THR A 83 3.69 1.34 11.39
N HIS A 84 3.92 1.49 12.70
CA HIS A 84 4.45 2.73 13.26
C HIS A 84 5.86 3.05 12.74
N GLU A 85 6.73 2.04 12.69
CA GLU A 85 8.08 2.18 12.15
C GLU A 85 8.07 2.63 10.67
N LEU A 86 7.14 2.11 9.87
CA LEU A 86 6.97 2.53 8.48
C LEU A 86 6.42 3.95 8.36
N ALA A 87 5.50 4.36 9.25
CA ALA A 87 5.00 5.74 9.31
C ALA A 87 6.13 6.73 9.62
N ASP A 88 6.97 6.42 10.61
CA ASP A 88 8.15 7.23 10.96
C ASP A 88 9.16 7.32 9.79
N PHE A 89 9.37 6.22 9.07
CA PHE A 89 10.20 6.24 7.86
C PHE A 89 9.63 7.18 6.79
N ILE A 90 8.32 7.14 6.55
CA ILE A 90 7.67 8.01 5.55
C ILE A 90 7.85 9.48 5.91
N ASP A 91 7.71 9.84 7.19
CA ASP A 91 7.90 11.21 7.68
C ASP A 91 9.34 11.68 7.49
N GLN A 92 10.32 10.84 7.80
CA GLN A 92 11.73 11.14 7.58
C GLN A 92 12.05 11.25 6.08
N ALA A 93 11.52 10.37 5.24
CA ALA A 93 11.70 10.40 3.80
C ALA A 93 11.10 11.67 3.16
N ALA A 94 9.92 12.12 3.65
CA ALA A 94 9.32 13.36 3.19
C ALA A 94 10.22 14.58 3.47
N ASN A 95 10.85 14.63 4.63
CA ASN A 95 11.80 15.67 5.00
C ASN A 95 13.10 15.58 4.17
N GLU A 96 13.64 14.38 3.99
CA GLU A 96 14.90 14.14 3.27
C GLU A 96 14.77 14.46 1.78
N TYR A 97 13.69 14.00 1.15
CA TYR A 97 13.49 14.12 -0.30
C TYR A 97 12.61 15.31 -0.70
N GLY A 98 11.97 15.98 0.25
CA GLY A 98 11.19 17.19 0.01
C GLY A 98 9.86 16.95 -0.73
N PHE A 99 9.27 15.76 -0.64
CA PHE A 99 7.97 15.52 -1.26
C PHE A 99 6.79 15.96 -0.37
N ASP A 100 5.68 16.29 -1.01
CA ASP A 100 4.45 16.73 -0.34
C ASP A 100 3.65 15.53 0.19
N ARG A 101 3.62 15.34 1.51
CA ARG A 101 2.84 14.28 2.18
C ARG A 101 1.33 14.38 1.88
N SER A 102 0.83 15.58 1.61
CA SER A 102 -0.59 15.75 1.25
C SER A 102 -0.94 15.15 -0.11
N LYS A 103 0.04 14.60 -0.83
CA LYS A 103 -0.10 13.92 -2.11
C LYS A 103 0.53 12.52 -2.10
N LEU A 104 0.62 11.90 -0.91
CA LEU A 104 1.16 10.55 -0.78
C LEU A 104 0.07 9.52 -1.07
N VAL A 105 0.32 8.67 -2.06
CA VAL A 105 -0.55 7.56 -2.46
C VAL A 105 0.20 6.25 -2.25
N THR A 106 -0.41 5.28 -1.59
CA THR A 106 0.22 3.96 -1.46
C THR A 106 -0.25 2.99 -2.54
N VAL A 107 0.67 2.16 -3.01
CA VAL A 107 0.40 1.00 -3.86
C VAL A 107 1.01 -0.22 -3.18
N GLY A 108 0.19 -1.13 -2.72
CA GLY A 108 0.63 -2.33 -2.02
C GLY A 108 0.18 -3.62 -2.72
N TYR A 109 1.02 -4.65 -2.64
CA TYR A 109 0.69 -5.99 -3.11
C TYR A 109 0.87 -7.02 -1.99
N SER A 110 -0.16 -7.85 -1.73
CA SER A 110 -0.12 -8.94 -0.77
C SER A 110 0.36 -8.47 0.63
N ASN A 111 1.50 -8.90 1.14
CA ASN A 111 2.07 -8.42 2.41
C ASN A 111 2.20 -6.90 2.46
N GLY A 112 2.60 -6.26 1.36
CA GLY A 112 2.65 -4.80 1.24
C GLY A 112 1.28 -4.13 1.25
N ALA A 113 0.26 -4.78 0.69
CA ALA A 113 -1.12 -4.27 0.77
C ALA A 113 -1.69 -4.38 2.20
N ASN A 114 -1.29 -5.43 2.93
CA ASN A 114 -1.73 -5.62 4.32
C ASN A 114 -1.16 -4.53 5.24
N ILE A 115 0.14 -4.20 5.12
CA ILE A 115 0.70 -3.12 5.92
C ILE A 115 0.22 -1.74 5.45
N ALA A 116 -0.12 -1.57 4.16
CA ALA A 116 -0.77 -0.37 3.66
C ALA A 116 -2.15 -0.16 4.31
N ALA A 117 -2.97 -1.23 4.38
CA ALA A 117 -4.25 -1.18 5.09
C ALA A 117 -4.04 -0.89 6.59
N SER A 118 -3.02 -1.48 7.22
CA SER A 118 -2.65 -1.18 8.61
C SER A 118 -2.26 0.29 8.80
N LEU A 119 -1.49 0.88 7.87
CA LEU A 119 -1.17 2.32 7.88
C LEU A 119 -2.43 3.18 7.83
N MET A 120 -3.39 2.85 6.96
CA MET A 120 -4.66 3.59 6.86
C MET A 120 -5.44 3.56 8.18
N LEU A 121 -5.47 2.40 8.84
CA LEU A 121 -6.24 2.23 10.08
C LEU A 121 -5.57 2.87 11.31
N LEU A 122 -4.22 2.92 11.37
CA LEU A 122 -3.47 3.47 12.51
C LEU A 122 -3.03 4.92 12.31
N HIS A 123 -2.86 5.35 11.07
CA HIS A 123 -2.40 6.68 10.69
C HIS A 123 -3.29 7.26 9.58
N PRO A 124 -4.59 7.52 9.86
CA PRO A 124 -5.58 7.87 8.83
C PRO A 124 -5.23 9.13 8.03
N ASP A 125 -4.45 10.04 8.62
CA ASP A 125 -4.01 11.28 7.97
C ASP A 125 -2.77 11.11 7.07
N LEU A 126 -2.11 9.95 7.08
CA LEU A 126 -0.84 9.75 6.40
C LEU A 126 -0.99 9.57 4.89
N LEU A 127 -2.02 8.83 4.46
CA LEU A 127 -2.23 8.46 3.06
C LEU A 127 -3.42 9.20 2.48
N ARG A 128 -3.31 9.66 1.24
CA ARG A 128 -4.38 10.39 0.54
C ARG A 128 -5.17 9.55 -0.45
N ALA A 129 -4.64 8.42 -0.84
CA ALA A 129 -5.32 7.38 -1.59
C ALA A 129 -4.56 6.06 -1.43
N ALA A 130 -5.20 4.95 -1.73
CA ALA A 130 -4.57 3.63 -1.70
C ALA A 130 -5.00 2.76 -2.87
N VAL A 131 -4.04 2.03 -3.45
CA VAL A 131 -4.25 0.92 -4.38
C VAL A 131 -3.78 -0.35 -3.67
N LEU A 132 -4.74 -1.20 -3.30
CA LEU A 132 -4.51 -2.41 -2.51
C LEU A 132 -4.77 -3.64 -3.37
N PHE A 133 -3.71 -4.33 -3.76
CA PHE A 133 -3.81 -5.57 -4.51
C PHE A 133 -3.67 -6.77 -3.57
N ARG A 134 -4.69 -7.63 -3.48
CA ARG A 134 -4.65 -8.86 -2.66
C ARG A 134 -4.39 -8.56 -1.18
N ALA A 135 -5.16 -7.62 -0.64
CA ALA A 135 -5.10 -7.28 0.78
C ALA A 135 -5.99 -8.19 1.64
N MET A 136 -5.53 -8.47 2.83
CA MET A 136 -6.27 -9.11 3.92
C MET A 136 -6.55 -8.09 5.03
N VAL A 137 -7.54 -8.39 5.87
CA VAL A 137 -7.75 -7.66 7.14
C VAL A 137 -6.46 -7.72 7.97
N PRO A 138 -5.80 -6.57 8.25
CA PRO A 138 -4.60 -6.57 9.07
C PRO A 138 -4.91 -6.84 10.55
N PHE A 139 -5.97 -6.23 11.04
CA PHE A 139 -6.55 -6.38 12.38
C PHE A 139 -7.95 -5.73 12.40
N GLU A 140 -8.75 -6.05 13.42
CA GLU A 140 -9.99 -5.34 13.71
C GLU A 140 -9.66 -4.11 14.57
N PRO A 141 -9.95 -2.89 14.10
CA PRO A 141 -9.65 -1.69 14.89
C PRO A 141 -10.57 -1.60 16.12
N GLU A 142 -10.01 -1.24 17.28
CA GLU A 142 -10.80 -1.03 18.51
C GLU A 142 -11.71 0.20 18.40
N GLU A 143 -11.22 1.24 17.72
CA GLU A 143 -11.96 2.46 17.40
C GLU A 143 -11.93 2.65 15.88
N THR A 144 -13.07 3.00 15.29
CA THR A 144 -13.17 3.25 13.85
C THR A 144 -12.41 4.53 13.50
N PRO A 145 -11.33 4.45 12.69
CA PRO A 145 -10.59 5.65 12.26
C PRO A 145 -11.42 6.48 11.29
N ASP A 146 -11.07 7.76 11.13
CA ASP A 146 -11.71 8.63 10.15
C ASP A 146 -10.93 8.60 8.81
N LEU A 147 -11.46 7.87 7.85
CA LEU A 147 -10.98 7.83 6.46
C LEU A 147 -11.92 8.57 5.50
N SER A 148 -12.72 9.51 6.01
CA SER A 148 -13.74 10.22 5.20
C SER A 148 -13.14 10.84 3.94
N GLY A 149 -13.64 10.39 2.79
CA GLY A 149 -13.23 10.87 1.47
C GLY A 149 -11.83 10.41 1.02
N VAL A 150 -11.19 9.44 1.69
CA VAL A 150 -9.96 8.82 1.22
C VAL A 150 -10.31 7.78 0.14
N PRO A 151 -9.89 7.99 -1.13
CA PRO A 151 -10.15 7.02 -2.19
C PRO A 151 -9.33 5.75 -2.01
N VAL A 152 -9.97 4.59 -2.13
CA VAL A 152 -9.32 3.28 -2.04
C VAL A 152 -9.75 2.38 -3.18
N PHE A 153 -8.78 1.92 -3.96
CA PHE A 153 -8.96 0.85 -4.94
C PHE A 153 -8.53 -0.48 -4.32
N LEU A 154 -9.45 -1.43 -4.21
CA LEU A 154 -9.18 -2.76 -3.64
C LEU A 154 -9.43 -3.83 -4.70
N ALA A 155 -8.38 -4.49 -5.19
CA ALA A 155 -8.50 -5.57 -6.17
C ALA A 155 -8.29 -6.94 -5.55
N ALA A 156 -9.26 -7.83 -5.76
CA ALA A 156 -9.29 -9.17 -5.18
C ALA A 156 -9.59 -10.25 -6.22
N GLY A 157 -9.01 -11.43 -6.02
CA GLY A 157 -9.20 -12.59 -6.87
C GLY A 157 -10.24 -13.57 -6.29
N ARG A 158 -11.30 -13.88 -7.03
CA ARG A 158 -12.33 -14.86 -6.57
C ARG A 158 -11.80 -16.28 -6.42
N ARG A 159 -10.68 -16.60 -7.06
CA ARG A 159 -9.99 -17.90 -7.01
C ARG A 159 -8.64 -17.81 -6.28
N ASP A 160 -8.46 -16.76 -5.47
CA ASP A 160 -7.29 -16.64 -4.62
C ASP A 160 -7.35 -17.70 -3.51
N THR A 161 -6.37 -18.61 -3.49
CA THR A 161 -6.30 -19.68 -2.49
C THR A 161 -5.65 -19.23 -1.18
N MET A 162 -5.03 -18.04 -1.17
CA MET A 162 -4.39 -17.47 0.02
C MET A 162 -5.32 -16.53 0.78
N ILE A 163 -6.27 -15.88 0.06
CA ILE A 163 -7.17 -14.88 0.64
C ILE A 163 -8.62 -15.32 0.36
N PRO A 164 -9.33 -15.82 1.38
CA PRO A 164 -10.74 -16.14 1.25
C PRO A 164 -11.57 -14.89 0.92
N PRO A 165 -12.63 -15.01 0.08
CA PRO A 165 -13.47 -13.87 -0.28
C PRO A 165 -14.06 -13.11 0.91
N ASP A 166 -14.48 -13.82 1.96
CA ASP A 166 -15.04 -13.24 3.19
C ASP A 166 -14.03 -12.32 3.93
N ASN A 167 -12.72 -12.63 3.86
CA ASN A 167 -11.69 -11.77 4.43
C ASN A 167 -11.59 -10.44 3.65
N THR A 168 -11.64 -10.49 2.31
CA THR A 168 -11.67 -9.25 1.49
C THR A 168 -12.96 -8.44 1.72
N GLU A 169 -14.12 -9.11 1.83
CA GLU A 169 -15.40 -8.47 2.14
C GLU A 169 -15.36 -7.79 3.52
N ARG A 170 -14.73 -8.43 4.51
CA ARG A 170 -14.54 -7.83 5.83
C ARG A 170 -13.62 -6.60 5.80
N LEU A 171 -12.49 -6.67 5.06
CA LEU A 171 -11.63 -5.50 4.88
C LEU A 171 -12.38 -4.35 4.20
N ALA A 172 -13.16 -4.66 3.18
CA ALA A 172 -13.99 -3.67 2.48
C ALA A 172 -14.99 -3.00 3.45
N ALA A 173 -15.65 -3.80 4.30
CA ALA A 173 -16.57 -3.29 5.31
C ALA A 173 -15.87 -2.36 6.31
N ILE A 174 -14.70 -2.75 6.85
CA ILE A 174 -13.91 -1.92 7.78
C ILE A 174 -13.56 -0.57 7.14
N LEU A 175 -13.09 -0.56 5.90
CA LEU A 175 -12.72 0.66 5.20
C LEU A 175 -13.93 1.57 4.93
N GLN A 176 -15.08 0.98 4.55
CA GLN A 176 -16.33 1.72 4.34
C GLN A 176 -16.90 2.27 5.65
N GLU A 177 -16.88 1.49 6.73
CA GLU A 177 -17.27 1.92 8.08
C GLU A 177 -16.42 3.10 8.56
N ALA A 178 -15.15 3.14 8.17
CA ALA A 178 -14.24 4.26 8.41
C ALA A 178 -14.48 5.48 7.48
N GLY A 179 -15.38 5.39 6.50
CA GLY A 179 -15.74 6.49 5.59
C GLY A 179 -14.89 6.58 4.33
N ALA A 180 -14.08 5.57 4.01
CA ALA A 180 -13.31 5.56 2.77
C ALA A 180 -14.20 5.48 1.52
N ASP A 181 -13.78 6.18 0.45
CA ASP A 181 -14.40 6.06 -0.88
C ASP A 181 -13.82 4.82 -1.58
N LEU A 182 -14.48 3.68 -1.32
CA LEU A 182 -13.97 2.35 -1.70
C LEU A 182 -14.49 1.90 -3.07
N ASP A 183 -13.57 1.61 -3.99
CA ASP A 183 -13.80 0.91 -5.26
C ASP A 183 -13.28 -0.54 -5.15
N LEU A 184 -14.17 -1.49 -4.85
CA LEU A 184 -13.83 -2.92 -4.75
C LEU A 184 -14.00 -3.61 -6.11
N ARG A 185 -12.92 -4.16 -6.64
CA ARG A 185 -12.87 -4.89 -7.91
C ARG A 185 -12.60 -6.39 -7.71
N TRP A 186 -13.57 -7.20 -8.08
CA TRP A 186 -13.45 -8.65 -8.09
C TRP A 186 -13.07 -9.17 -9.46
N LYS A 187 -12.01 -9.98 -9.52
CA LYS A 187 -11.58 -10.68 -10.74
C LYS A 187 -11.69 -12.20 -10.58
N ASN A 188 -11.99 -12.87 -11.68
CA ASN A 188 -12.03 -14.34 -11.70
C ASN A 188 -10.62 -14.95 -11.86
N THR A 189 -9.70 -14.54 -10.98
CA THR A 189 -8.28 -14.90 -10.98
C THR A 189 -7.82 -15.34 -9.59
N GLY A 190 -6.60 -15.86 -9.48
CA GLY A 190 -5.94 -16.20 -8.22
C GLY A 190 -5.15 -15.04 -7.63
N HIS A 191 -4.09 -15.38 -6.85
CA HIS A 191 -3.24 -14.40 -6.16
C HIS A 191 -2.38 -13.52 -7.10
N PRO A 192 -1.78 -14.04 -8.22
CA PRO A 192 -1.02 -13.19 -9.14
C PRO A 192 -1.88 -12.09 -9.77
N LEU A 193 -1.27 -10.91 -9.98
CA LEU A 193 -1.90 -9.80 -10.69
C LEU A 193 -2.05 -10.10 -12.18
N THR A 194 -3.11 -9.57 -12.78
CA THR A 194 -3.32 -9.59 -14.22
C THR A 194 -3.08 -8.21 -14.82
N TYR A 195 -2.79 -8.18 -16.12
CA TYR A 195 -2.64 -6.92 -16.85
C TYR A 195 -3.91 -6.06 -16.78
N GLU A 196 -5.08 -6.69 -16.86
CA GLU A 196 -6.37 -6.00 -16.78
C GLU A 196 -6.55 -5.27 -15.44
N GLU A 197 -6.18 -5.89 -14.32
CA GLU A 197 -6.27 -5.26 -13.00
C GLU A 197 -5.33 -4.05 -12.87
N ILE A 198 -4.14 -4.15 -13.46
CA ILE A 198 -3.17 -3.04 -13.49
C ILE A 198 -3.71 -1.87 -14.30
N GLU A 199 -4.32 -2.12 -15.47
CA GLU A 199 -4.92 -1.07 -16.30
C GLU A 199 -6.11 -0.41 -15.60
N GLU A 200 -6.98 -1.17 -14.95
CA GLU A 200 -8.08 -0.61 -14.15
C GLU A 200 -7.59 0.27 -13.00
N ALA A 201 -6.57 -0.18 -12.29
CA ALA A 201 -5.94 0.62 -11.22
C ALA A 201 -5.29 1.90 -11.78
N ARG A 202 -4.66 1.82 -12.96
CA ARG A 202 -4.07 2.96 -13.67
C ARG A 202 -5.15 3.99 -14.05
N GLU A 203 -6.24 3.54 -14.64
CA GLU A 203 -7.36 4.42 -15.02
C GLU A 203 -7.98 5.07 -13.79
N TRP A 204 -8.24 4.30 -12.73
CA TRP A 204 -8.76 4.78 -11.47
C TRP A 204 -7.82 5.83 -10.84
N LEU A 205 -6.53 5.53 -10.72
CA LEU A 205 -5.55 6.44 -10.12
C LEU A 205 -5.38 7.73 -10.94
N SER A 206 -5.45 7.64 -12.28
CA SER A 206 -5.42 8.82 -13.15
C SER A 206 -6.61 9.75 -12.94
N GLY A 207 -7.77 9.22 -12.56
CA GLY A 207 -8.95 9.99 -12.19
C GLY A 207 -8.85 10.62 -10.80
N VAL A 208 -8.23 9.94 -9.85
CA VAL A 208 -8.12 10.37 -8.45
C VAL A 208 -6.98 11.36 -8.24
N ALA A 209 -5.80 11.13 -8.84
CA ALA A 209 -4.58 11.91 -8.61
C ALA A 209 -4.74 13.44 -8.79
N PRO A 210 -5.48 13.97 -9.78
CA PRO A 210 -5.68 15.41 -9.94
C PRO A 210 -6.50 16.06 -8.80
N GLY A 211 -7.33 15.26 -8.13
CA GLY A 211 -8.21 15.69 -7.03
C GLY A 211 -7.57 15.64 -5.65
N LEU A 212 -6.38 15.05 -5.51
CA LEU A 212 -5.65 14.96 -4.25
C LEU A 212 -5.18 16.35 -3.80
N LYS A 213 -6.10 17.06 -3.18
CA LYS A 213 -5.86 18.34 -2.49
C LYS A 213 -6.38 18.19 -1.07
N ARG A 214 -5.77 18.93 -0.15
CA ARG A 214 -6.38 19.10 1.17
C ARG A 214 -7.73 19.77 1.05
#